data_a605f4f73864c5c5bdaa7d4174a8f4a3
#
_entry.id   a605f4f73864c5c5bdaa7d4174a8f4a3
#
_cell.length_a   1.000
_cell.length_b   1.000
_cell.length_c   1.000
_cell.angle_alpha   90.00
_cell.angle_beta   90.00
_cell.angle_gamma   90.00
#
_symmetry.space_group_name_H-M   'P 1'
#
loop_
_entity.id
_entity.type
_entity.pdbx_description
1 polymer ?
#
loop_
_entity_poly.entity_id
_entity_poly.type
_entity_poly.pdbx_seq_one_letter_code
_entity_poly.pdbx_strand_id
1 'polypeptide(L)'
;MPTTGPPPRLRDRTRAALLTAAIDVLTDNAAASMSDIAKAAGVARSTLNRYFPDRAALTEGIEAFVEAEYEEAVREARTSEGTGLAAYLRIVDEMLERLDSLGWWMRAGADADPDDFDCESDAGIIAVIQRGQQDGSVDSHFTPLFMVGATWSLLTAAHMDIRHGKQPRRETRGMCRNALAKVAGAGEPAM
;
A
#
# COMPACT_ATOMS: atom_id res chain seq x y z
N MET A 1 10.85 23.54 2.19
CA MET A 1 12.06 23.00 1.53
C MET A 1 11.99 21.50 1.71
N PRO A 2 11.84 20.68 0.67
CA PRO A 2 11.90 19.25 0.80
C PRO A 2 13.31 18.86 1.24
N THR A 3 13.44 18.22 2.38
CA THR A 3 14.69 17.62 2.86
C THR A 3 14.93 16.34 2.06
N THR A 4 15.62 16.49 0.92
CA THR A 4 16.08 15.34 0.15
C THR A 4 17.18 14.66 0.95
N GLY A 5 16.88 13.51 1.56
CA GLY A 5 17.89 12.65 2.18
C GLY A 5 18.97 12.22 1.17
N PRO A 6 20.12 11.73 1.62
CA PRO A 6 21.17 11.28 0.72
C PRO A 6 20.65 10.15 -0.18
N PRO A 7 21.05 10.11 -1.47
CA PRO A 7 20.58 9.09 -2.40
C PRO A 7 20.91 7.68 -1.87
N PRO A 8 19.99 6.71 -2.00
CA PRO A 8 20.21 5.35 -1.53
C PRO A 8 21.45 4.75 -2.17
N ARG A 9 22.24 4.01 -1.38
CA ARG A 9 23.45 3.33 -1.87
C ARG A 9 23.08 2.31 -2.94
N LEU A 10 23.98 2.01 -3.87
CA LEU A 10 23.75 1.03 -4.94
C LEU A 10 23.22 -0.32 -4.40
N ARG A 11 23.71 -0.74 -3.24
CA ARG A 11 23.26 -1.97 -2.56
C ARG A 11 21.79 -1.91 -2.16
N ASP A 12 21.32 -0.75 -1.68
CA ASP A 12 19.92 -0.55 -1.24
C ASP A 12 18.98 -0.55 -2.43
N ARG A 13 19.36 0.08 -3.54
CA ARG A 13 18.60 0.03 -4.81
C ARG A 13 18.48 -1.40 -5.35
N THR A 14 19.57 -2.17 -5.31
CA THR A 14 19.53 -3.57 -5.74
C THR A 14 18.63 -4.39 -4.82
N ARG A 15 18.70 -4.17 -3.50
CA ARG A 15 17.85 -4.86 -2.53
C ARG A 15 16.37 -4.55 -2.80
N ALA A 16 16.00 -3.29 -2.99
CA ALA A 16 14.63 -2.89 -3.32
C ALA A 16 14.13 -3.52 -4.63
N ALA A 17 14.95 -3.51 -5.69
CA ALA A 17 14.59 -4.15 -6.96
C ALA A 17 14.36 -5.67 -6.82
N LEU A 18 15.14 -6.35 -6.00
CA LEU A 18 14.97 -7.78 -5.71
C LEU A 18 13.68 -8.04 -4.95
N LEU A 19 13.31 -7.17 -3.99
CA LEU A 19 12.07 -7.29 -3.22
C LEU A 19 10.84 -7.02 -4.11
N THR A 20 10.87 -5.99 -4.95
CA THR A 20 9.80 -5.72 -5.91
C THR A 20 9.56 -6.91 -6.85
N ALA A 21 10.62 -7.48 -7.43
CA ALA A 21 10.51 -8.66 -8.29
C ALA A 21 9.99 -9.89 -7.51
N ALA A 22 10.38 -10.03 -6.23
CA ALA A 22 9.89 -11.12 -5.39
C ALA A 22 8.39 -10.96 -5.09
N ILE A 23 7.93 -9.75 -4.76
CA ILE A 23 6.50 -9.46 -4.54
C ILE A 23 5.69 -9.83 -5.78
N ASP A 24 6.12 -9.39 -6.97
CA ASP A 24 5.43 -9.70 -8.23
C ASP A 24 5.26 -11.21 -8.44
N VAL A 25 6.37 -11.96 -8.33
CA VAL A 25 6.37 -13.41 -8.54
C VAL A 25 5.50 -14.12 -7.52
N LEU A 26 5.59 -13.72 -6.25
CA LEU A 26 4.91 -14.37 -5.15
C LEU A 26 3.42 -14.01 -5.05
N THR A 27 3.04 -12.85 -5.57
CA THR A 27 1.64 -12.46 -5.74
C THR A 27 0.96 -13.37 -6.77
N ASP A 28 1.65 -13.70 -7.87
CA ASP A 28 1.11 -14.60 -8.90
C ASP A 28 1.20 -16.08 -8.49
N ASN A 29 2.28 -16.47 -7.82
CA ASN A 29 2.54 -17.85 -7.41
C ASN A 29 3.26 -17.92 -6.07
N ALA A 30 2.49 -18.09 -5.00
CA ALA A 30 3.03 -18.19 -3.64
C ALA A 30 4.05 -19.34 -3.46
N ALA A 31 3.98 -20.39 -4.29
CA ALA A 31 4.89 -21.54 -4.27
C ALA A 31 6.17 -21.35 -5.10
N ALA A 32 6.35 -20.19 -5.76
CA ALA A 32 7.54 -19.93 -6.60
C ALA A 32 8.81 -20.08 -5.80
N SER A 33 9.84 -20.71 -6.43
CA SER A 33 11.13 -20.98 -5.81
C SER A 33 12.04 -19.74 -5.79
N MET A 34 13.07 -19.76 -4.95
CA MET A 34 14.14 -18.75 -4.96
C MET A 34 14.81 -18.62 -6.35
N SER A 35 14.82 -19.69 -7.14
CA SER A 35 15.36 -19.67 -8.52
C SER A 35 14.43 -18.92 -9.47
N ASP A 36 13.11 -19.09 -9.33
CA ASP A 36 12.11 -18.37 -10.14
C ASP A 36 12.17 -16.87 -9.86
N ILE A 37 12.29 -16.51 -8.59
CA ILE A 37 12.43 -15.12 -8.15
C ILE A 37 13.73 -14.50 -8.69
N ALA A 38 14.87 -15.19 -8.59
CA ALA A 38 16.14 -14.71 -9.13
C ALA A 38 16.06 -14.50 -10.65
N LYS A 39 15.42 -15.43 -11.36
CA LYS A 39 15.17 -15.33 -12.81
C LYS A 39 14.32 -14.12 -13.15
N ALA A 40 13.23 -13.90 -12.44
CA ALA A 40 12.34 -12.74 -12.64
C ALA A 40 13.06 -11.41 -12.36
N ALA A 41 13.90 -11.37 -11.31
CA ALA A 41 14.75 -10.22 -10.99
C ALA A 41 15.93 -10.01 -11.96
N GLY A 42 16.14 -10.91 -12.94
CA GLY A 42 17.26 -10.81 -13.89
C GLY A 42 18.64 -11.02 -13.26
N VAL A 43 18.73 -11.76 -12.13
CA VAL A 43 19.99 -12.01 -11.43
C VAL A 43 20.29 -13.49 -11.28
N ALA A 44 21.56 -13.83 -11.03
CA ALA A 44 21.93 -15.19 -10.65
C ALA A 44 21.36 -15.52 -9.26
N ARG A 45 20.96 -16.79 -9.03
CA ARG A 45 20.49 -17.28 -7.72
C ARG A 45 21.48 -16.98 -6.59
N SER A 46 22.79 -17.09 -6.86
CA SER A 46 23.83 -16.74 -5.89
C SER A 46 23.83 -15.27 -5.50
N THR A 47 23.42 -14.39 -6.41
CA THR A 47 23.24 -12.97 -6.12
C THR A 47 22.04 -12.75 -5.20
N LEU A 48 20.90 -13.37 -5.47
CA LEU A 48 19.72 -13.31 -4.59
C LEU A 48 20.04 -13.85 -3.20
N ASN A 49 20.70 -15.04 -3.12
CA ASN A 49 21.08 -15.66 -1.84
C ASN A 49 22.07 -14.82 -1.01
N ARG A 50 22.85 -13.94 -1.63
CA ARG A 50 23.73 -13.02 -0.90
C ARG A 50 22.94 -11.92 -0.17
N TYR A 51 21.77 -11.53 -0.67
CA TYR A 51 20.87 -10.57 -0.03
C TYR A 51 19.89 -11.25 0.92
N PHE A 52 19.40 -12.42 0.52
CA PHE A 52 18.38 -13.21 1.21
C PHE A 52 18.79 -14.69 1.17
N PRO A 53 19.43 -15.19 2.23
CA PRO A 53 20.02 -16.55 2.23
C PRO A 53 18.98 -17.65 2.03
N ASP A 54 17.74 -17.43 2.47
CA ASP A 54 16.65 -18.37 2.37
C ASP A 54 15.30 -17.65 2.16
N ARG A 55 14.23 -18.45 2.10
CA ARG A 55 12.86 -17.95 1.90
C ARG A 55 12.37 -17.11 3.08
N ALA A 56 12.69 -17.48 4.30
CA ALA A 56 12.27 -16.76 5.51
C ALA A 56 12.87 -15.35 5.51
N ALA A 57 14.18 -15.22 5.29
CA ALA A 57 14.86 -13.95 5.20
C ALA A 57 14.34 -13.06 4.05
N LEU A 58 13.89 -13.68 2.93
CA LEU A 58 13.24 -12.94 1.84
C LEU A 58 11.87 -12.43 2.28
N THR A 59 11.05 -13.26 2.93
CA THR A 59 9.72 -12.88 3.41
C THR A 59 9.81 -11.75 4.44
N GLU A 60 10.68 -11.86 5.44
CA GLU A 60 10.96 -10.77 6.40
C GLU A 60 11.40 -9.48 5.69
N GLY A 61 12.23 -9.63 4.66
CA GLY A 61 12.69 -8.51 3.85
C GLY A 61 11.56 -7.83 3.07
N ILE A 62 10.57 -8.61 2.57
CA ILE A 62 9.38 -8.08 1.90
C ILE A 62 8.50 -7.35 2.91
N GLU A 63 8.20 -7.94 4.07
CA GLU A 63 7.40 -7.31 5.11
C GLU A 63 7.98 -5.93 5.49
N ALA A 64 9.24 -5.87 5.87
CA ALA A 64 9.90 -4.62 6.21
C ALA A 64 9.95 -3.61 5.05
N PHE A 65 9.98 -4.08 3.80
CA PHE A 65 9.97 -3.21 2.62
C PHE A 65 8.58 -2.61 2.40
N VAL A 66 7.52 -3.42 2.50
CA VAL A 66 6.13 -2.98 2.30
C VAL A 66 5.71 -2.03 3.43
N GLU A 67 6.11 -2.32 4.67
CA GLU A 67 5.89 -1.43 5.80
C GLU A 67 6.53 -0.05 5.56
N ALA A 68 7.80 -0.02 5.14
CA ALA A 68 8.49 1.23 4.82
C ALA A 68 7.84 2.00 3.66
N GLU A 69 7.33 1.32 2.63
CA GLU A 69 6.58 1.93 1.52
C GLU A 69 5.26 2.56 2.01
N TYR A 70 4.56 1.89 2.93
CA TYR A 70 3.33 2.42 3.51
C TYR A 70 3.60 3.63 4.42
N GLU A 71 4.59 3.55 5.32
CA GLU A 71 5.01 4.68 6.15
C GLU A 71 5.42 5.90 5.31
N GLU A 72 6.14 5.66 4.21
CA GLU A 72 6.51 6.69 3.26
C GLU A 72 5.28 7.33 2.62
N ALA A 73 4.28 6.53 2.22
CA ALA A 73 3.02 7.02 1.65
C ALA A 73 2.31 7.98 2.63
N VAL A 74 2.19 7.59 3.91
CA VAL A 74 1.58 8.43 4.95
C VAL A 74 2.38 9.71 5.17
N ARG A 75 3.72 9.64 5.17
CA ARG A 75 4.61 10.78 5.35
C ARG A 75 4.52 11.77 4.19
N GLU A 76 4.58 11.29 2.94
CA GLU A 76 4.52 12.12 1.73
C GLU A 76 3.15 12.77 1.54
N ALA A 77 2.10 12.16 2.07
CA ALA A 77 0.75 12.72 2.06
C ALA A 77 0.61 14.03 2.87
N ARG A 78 1.63 14.44 3.63
CA ARG A 78 1.61 15.69 4.42
C ARG A 78 0.30 15.82 5.20
N THR A 79 0.06 14.86 6.06
CA THR A 79 -1.23 14.65 6.74
C THR A 79 -1.70 15.81 7.60
N SER A 80 -0.82 16.72 8.00
CA SER A 80 -1.15 17.95 8.77
C SER A 80 -1.71 19.09 7.93
N GLU A 81 -1.61 19.04 6.59
CA GLU A 81 -2.03 20.12 5.71
C GLU A 81 -3.49 19.96 5.23
N GLY A 82 -4.25 21.06 5.23
CA GLY A 82 -5.62 21.14 4.73
C GLY A 82 -6.64 20.38 5.60
N THR A 83 -7.82 20.10 5.04
CA THR A 83 -8.88 19.35 5.73
C THR A 83 -8.51 17.87 5.88
N GLY A 84 -9.19 17.17 6.81
CA GLY A 84 -8.99 15.73 6.97
C GLY A 84 -9.28 14.94 5.70
N LEU A 85 -10.35 15.28 4.97
CA LEU A 85 -10.65 14.65 3.67
C LEU A 85 -9.53 14.86 2.65
N ALA A 86 -9.00 16.08 2.54
CA ALA A 86 -7.91 16.37 1.61
C ALA A 86 -6.64 15.58 1.96
N ALA A 87 -6.31 15.44 3.25
CA ALA A 87 -5.20 14.65 3.72
C ALA A 87 -5.42 13.14 3.47
N TYR A 88 -6.62 12.63 3.76
CA TYR A 88 -7.00 11.25 3.47
C TYR A 88 -6.84 10.90 1.99
N LEU A 89 -7.33 11.75 1.09
CA LEU A 89 -7.22 11.52 -0.35
C LEU A 89 -5.77 11.58 -0.84
N ARG A 90 -4.89 12.37 -0.21
CA ARG A 90 -3.45 12.31 -0.51
C ARG A 90 -2.82 11.00 -0.07
N ILE A 91 -3.19 10.46 1.10
CA ILE A 91 -2.74 9.11 1.50
C ILE A 91 -3.19 8.08 0.45
N VAL A 92 -4.45 8.12 0.03
CA VAL A 92 -4.98 7.23 -1.02
C VAL A 92 -4.19 7.37 -2.32
N ASP A 93 -3.87 8.59 -2.75
CA ASP A 93 -3.08 8.84 -3.95
C ASP A 93 -1.68 8.20 -3.83
N GLU A 94 -1.00 8.37 -2.68
CA GLU A 94 0.32 7.78 -2.41
C GLU A 94 0.27 6.25 -2.33
N MET A 95 -0.78 5.67 -1.74
CA MET A 95 -0.98 4.22 -1.71
C MET A 95 -1.22 3.67 -3.12
N LEU A 96 -1.98 4.38 -3.97
CA LEU A 96 -2.22 3.99 -5.36
C LEU A 96 -0.94 4.03 -6.21
N GLU A 97 0.00 4.93 -5.93
CA GLU A 97 1.31 4.92 -6.58
C GLU A 97 2.15 3.69 -6.19
N ARG A 98 2.01 3.19 -4.95
CA ARG A 98 2.74 2.05 -4.37
C ARG A 98 1.95 0.73 -4.41
N LEU A 99 0.88 0.68 -5.21
CA LEU A 99 -0.09 -0.41 -5.21
C LEU A 99 0.53 -1.79 -5.48
N ASP A 100 1.59 -1.85 -6.29
CA ASP A 100 2.28 -3.11 -6.59
C ASP A 100 3.01 -3.64 -5.35
N SER A 101 3.66 -2.79 -4.56
CA SER A 101 4.31 -3.18 -3.30
C SER A 101 3.28 -3.55 -2.24
N LEU A 102 2.22 -2.73 -2.06
CA LEU A 102 1.16 -2.97 -1.10
C LEU A 102 0.31 -4.22 -1.41
N GLY A 103 0.35 -4.71 -2.66
CA GLY A 103 -0.30 -5.95 -3.09
C GLY A 103 0.12 -7.18 -2.29
N TRP A 104 1.30 -7.14 -1.65
CA TRP A 104 1.74 -8.17 -0.72
C TRP A 104 0.80 -8.30 0.48
N TRP A 105 0.51 -7.20 1.17
CA TRP A 105 -0.41 -7.20 2.31
C TRP A 105 -1.84 -7.51 1.92
N MET A 106 -2.29 -7.03 0.75
CA MET A 106 -3.63 -7.33 0.23
C MET A 106 -3.84 -8.83 0.01
N ARG A 107 -2.79 -9.55 -0.40
CA ARG A 107 -2.84 -11.01 -0.55
C ARG A 107 -2.77 -11.71 0.82
N ALA A 108 -1.89 -11.28 1.71
CA ALA A 108 -1.76 -11.85 3.05
C ALA A 108 -3.05 -11.67 3.87
N GLY A 109 -3.70 -10.50 3.76
CA GLY A 109 -4.96 -10.21 4.45
C GLY A 109 -6.16 -11.04 3.94
N ALA A 110 -6.08 -11.61 2.72
CA ALA A 110 -7.12 -12.51 2.24
C ALA A 110 -7.18 -13.86 3.00
N ASP A 111 -6.07 -14.25 3.60
CA ASP A 111 -5.94 -15.51 4.37
C ASP A 111 -5.81 -15.25 5.89
N ALA A 112 -5.84 -13.98 6.34
CA ALA A 112 -5.70 -13.61 7.74
C ALA A 112 -6.99 -13.83 8.53
N ASP A 113 -6.84 -14.19 9.81
CA ASP A 113 -7.96 -14.22 10.75
C ASP A 113 -8.49 -12.78 10.92
N PRO A 114 -9.82 -12.55 10.88
CA PRO A 114 -10.40 -11.22 11.13
C PRO A 114 -9.98 -10.60 12.47
N ASP A 115 -9.59 -11.42 13.45
CA ASP A 115 -9.11 -10.96 14.75
C ASP A 115 -7.64 -10.52 14.73
N ASP A 116 -6.87 -10.84 13.68
CA ASP A 116 -5.48 -10.44 13.47
C ASP A 116 -5.32 -9.09 12.75
N PHE A 117 -6.41 -8.31 12.62
CA PHE A 117 -6.37 -7.01 11.96
C PHE A 117 -5.52 -6.03 12.79
N ASP A 118 -4.28 -5.78 12.36
CA ASP A 118 -3.35 -4.89 13.03
C ASP A 118 -3.72 -3.42 12.81
N CYS A 119 -4.39 -2.85 13.82
CA CYS A 119 -4.75 -1.43 13.81
C CYS A 119 -3.56 -0.48 14.08
N GLU A 120 -2.39 -1.00 14.51
CA GLU A 120 -1.24 -0.14 14.83
C GLU A 120 -0.62 0.44 13.55
N SER A 121 -0.49 -0.36 12.51
CA SER A 121 0.01 0.09 11.20
C SER A 121 -0.91 1.14 10.56
N ASP A 122 -2.22 1.07 10.79
CA ASP A 122 -3.20 2.02 10.24
C ASP A 122 -3.43 3.29 11.10
N ALA A 123 -2.70 3.46 12.20
CA ALA A 123 -2.88 4.61 13.12
C ALA A 123 -2.81 5.97 12.40
N GLY A 124 -1.94 6.10 11.40
CA GLY A 124 -1.79 7.33 10.62
C GLY A 124 -3.03 7.70 9.81
N ILE A 125 -3.62 6.75 9.11
CA ILE A 125 -4.84 6.96 8.32
C ILE A 125 -6.06 7.15 9.22
N ILE A 126 -6.15 6.40 10.34
CA ILE A 126 -7.20 6.55 11.34
C ILE A 126 -7.21 7.98 11.92
N ALA A 127 -6.05 8.50 12.31
CA ALA A 127 -5.94 9.85 12.85
C ALA A 127 -6.40 10.93 11.86
N VAL A 128 -6.10 10.76 10.57
CA VAL A 128 -6.53 11.67 9.50
C VAL A 128 -8.04 11.60 9.29
N ILE A 129 -8.64 10.41 9.29
CA ILE A 129 -10.10 10.22 9.19
C ILE A 129 -10.79 10.89 10.38
N GLN A 130 -10.33 10.64 11.62
CA GLN A 130 -10.88 11.26 12.84
C GLN A 130 -10.81 12.78 12.79
N ARG A 131 -9.69 13.35 12.31
CA ARG A 131 -9.57 14.79 12.10
C ARG A 131 -10.58 15.31 11.09
N GLY A 132 -10.80 14.58 9.98
CA GLY A 132 -11.80 14.94 8.98
C GLY A 132 -13.22 14.89 9.50
N GLN A 133 -13.53 13.97 10.41
CA GLN A 133 -14.82 13.93 11.09
C GLN A 133 -15.00 15.11 12.05
N GLN A 134 -13.93 15.53 12.73
CA GLN A 134 -13.93 16.70 13.62
C GLN A 134 -14.05 18.02 12.85
N ASP A 135 -13.42 18.14 11.68
CA ASP A 135 -13.50 19.34 10.84
C ASP A 135 -14.70 19.34 9.89
N GLY A 136 -15.52 18.29 9.91
CA GLY A 136 -16.75 18.14 9.11
C GLY A 136 -16.51 17.79 7.64
N SER A 137 -15.28 17.50 7.22
CA SER A 137 -14.95 17.15 5.83
C SER A 137 -15.13 15.66 5.52
N VAL A 138 -15.07 14.79 6.53
CA VAL A 138 -15.30 13.35 6.42
C VAL A 138 -16.61 12.98 7.10
N ASP A 139 -17.38 12.09 6.46
CA ASP A 139 -18.67 11.63 6.99
C ASP A 139 -18.47 10.90 8.33
N SER A 140 -19.15 11.39 9.36
CA SER A 140 -19.12 10.81 10.71
C SER A 140 -20.06 9.61 10.88
N HIS A 141 -20.85 9.26 9.85
CA HIS A 141 -21.70 8.07 9.87
C HIS A 141 -20.87 6.78 9.92
N PHE A 142 -19.71 6.79 9.29
CA PHE A 142 -18.79 5.63 9.27
C PHE A 142 -17.75 5.74 10.37
N THR A 143 -17.49 4.62 11.06
CA THR A 143 -16.34 4.58 11.99
C THR A 143 -15.01 4.68 11.23
N PRO A 144 -13.95 5.26 11.83
CA PRO A 144 -12.63 5.30 11.20
C PRO A 144 -12.13 3.92 10.77
N LEU A 145 -12.37 2.89 11.57
CA LEU A 145 -11.95 1.52 11.26
C LEU A 145 -12.70 0.95 10.04
N PHE A 146 -14.01 1.22 9.92
CA PHE A 146 -14.77 0.84 8.73
C PHE A 146 -14.22 1.53 7.48
N MET A 147 -13.87 2.80 7.58
CA MET A 147 -13.26 3.57 6.48
C MET A 147 -11.91 3.00 6.05
N VAL A 148 -11.08 2.55 7.00
CA VAL A 148 -9.81 1.86 6.72
C VAL A 148 -10.08 0.55 5.96
N GLY A 149 -11.00 -0.28 6.44
CA GLY A 149 -11.38 -1.52 5.75
C GLY A 149 -11.91 -1.28 4.33
N ALA A 150 -12.75 -0.24 4.12
CA ALA A 150 -13.23 0.15 2.80
C ALA A 150 -12.07 0.62 1.90
N THR A 151 -11.09 1.33 2.46
CA THR A 151 -9.89 1.76 1.73
C THR A 151 -9.10 0.57 1.21
N TRP A 152 -8.73 -0.36 2.08
CA TRP A 152 -8.00 -1.57 1.69
C TRP A 152 -8.78 -2.44 0.71
N SER A 153 -10.10 -2.56 0.87
CA SER A 153 -10.95 -3.32 -0.06
C SER A 153 -10.96 -2.72 -1.47
N LEU A 154 -11.08 -1.41 -1.59
CA LEU A 154 -11.06 -0.73 -2.89
C LEU A 154 -9.66 -0.71 -3.53
N LEU A 155 -8.60 -0.59 -2.74
CA LEU A 155 -7.22 -0.74 -3.23
C LEU A 155 -6.96 -2.16 -3.75
N THR A 156 -7.47 -3.18 -3.03
CA THR A 156 -7.38 -4.59 -3.48
C THR A 156 -8.12 -4.79 -4.81
N ALA A 157 -9.32 -4.25 -4.95
CA ALA A 157 -10.06 -4.32 -6.22
C ALA A 157 -9.29 -3.63 -7.36
N ALA A 158 -8.71 -2.45 -7.11
CA ALA A 158 -7.91 -1.73 -8.08
C ALA A 158 -6.63 -2.51 -8.46
N HIS A 159 -5.94 -3.11 -7.49
CA HIS A 159 -4.78 -3.95 -7.71
C HIS A 159 -5.11 -5.15 -8.62
N MET A 160 -6.20 -5.86 -8.32
CA MET A 160 -6.66 -7.00 -9.10
C MET A 160 -7.04 -6.62 -10.54
N ASP A 161 -7.74 -5.49 -10.72
CA ASP A 161 -8.10 -5.01 -12.07
C ASP A 161 -6.87 -4.66 -12.91
N ILE A 162 -5.87 -4.01 -12.31
CA ILE A 162 -4.61 -3.68 -12.98
C ILE A 162 -3.84 -4.95 -13.35
N ARG A 163 -3.73 -5.92 -12.45
CA ARG A 163 -3.02 -7.18 -12.70
C ARG A 163 -3.69 -8.03 -13.79
N HIS A 164 -5.00 -8.05 -13.83
CA HIS A 164 -5.75 -8.77 -14.87
C HIS A 164 -5.85 -8.00 -16.21
N GLY A 165 -5.31 -6.80 -16.28
CA GLY A 165 -5.29 -5.99 -17.50
C GLY A 165 -6.68 -5.59 -18.01
N LYS A 166 -7.68 -5.52 -17.12
CA LYS A 166 -9.07 -5.20 -17.50
C LYS A 166 -9.23 -3.78 -17.99
N GLN A 167 -8.43 -2.85 -17.41
CA GLN A 167 -8.45 -1.43 -17.74
C GLN A 167 -7.06 -0.81 -17.62
N PRO A 168 -6.80 0.34 -18.27
CA PRO A 168 -5.56 1.08 -18.10
C PRO A 168 -5.34 1.47 -16.62
N ARG A 169 -4.13 1.30 -16.12
CA ARG A 169 -3.74 1.59 -14.73
C ARG A 169 -4.23 2.98 -14.24
N ARG A 170 -4.10 4.01 -15.08
CA ARG A 170 -4.53 5.37 -14.75
C ARG A 170 -6.04 5.47 -14.50
N GLU A 171 -6.84 4.79 -15.31
CA GLU A 171 -8.30 4.80 -15.19
C GLU A 171 -8.74 4.07 -13.92
N THR A 172 -8.17 2.89 -13.64
CA THR A 172 -8.45 2.12 -12.42
C THR A 172 -8.10 2.90 -11.16
N ARG A 173 -6.93 3.57 -11.14
CA ARG A 173 -6.54 4.45 -10.03
C ARG A 173 -7.53 5.59 -9.84
N GLY A 174 -7.94 6.25 -10.93
CA GLY A 174 -8.92 7.33 -10.89
C GLY A 174 -10.28 6.87 -10.36
N MET A 175 -10.75 5.67 -10.76
CA MET A 175 -12.00 5.09 -10.27
C MET A 175 -11.92 4.78 -8.76
N CYS A 176 -10.85 4.14 -8.31
CA CYS A 176 -10.64 3.82 -6.91
C CYS A 176 -10.63 5.09 -6.04
N ARG A 177 -9.82 6.08 -6.42
CA ARG A 177 -9.77 7.38 -5.74
C ARG A 177 -11.13 8.07 -5.66
N ASN A 178 -11.86 8.10 -6.79
CA ASN A 178 -13.19 8.74 -6.84
C ASN A 178 -14.23 7.98 -5.98
N ALA A 179 -14.16 6.65 -5.93
CA ALA A 179 -15.03 5.85 -5.07
C ALA A 179 -14.76 6.17 -3.59
N LEU A 180 -13.49 6.19 -3.19
CA LEU A 180 -13.10 6.54 -1.82
C LEU A 180 -13.46 7.98 -1.46
N ALA A 181 -13.30 8.93 -2.38
CA ALA A 181 -13.71 10.31 -2.17
C ALA A 181 -15.23 10.44 -1.92
N LYS A 182 -16.05 9.65 -2.64
CA LYS A 182 -17.52 9.64 -2.44
C LYS A 182 -17.94 8.99 -1.13
N VAL A 183 -17.24 7.91 -0.72
CA VAL A 183 -17.51 7.24 0.55
C VAL A 183 -17.10 8.11 1.73
N ALA A 184 -15.93 8.77 1.62
CA ALA A 184 -15.36 9.57 2.70
C ALA A 184 -15.99 10.96 2.84
N GLY A 185 -16.44 11.58 1.73
CA GLY A 185 -16.97 12.94 1.77
C GLY A 185 -18.24 13.03 2.59
N ALA A 186 -18.32 14.01 3.49
CA ALA A 186 -19.57 14.36 4.15
C ALA A 186 -20.56 14.80 3.07
N GLY A 187 -21.57 13.98 2.81
CA GLY A 187 -22.68 14.34 1.94
C GLY A 187 -23.39 15.58 2.49
N GLU A 188 -24.09 16.34 1.63
CA GLU A 188 -25.02 17.34 2.14
C GLU A 188 -25.98 16.64 3.12
N PRO A 189 -26.24 17.23 4.31
CA PRO A 189 -27.16 16.63 5.26
C PRO A 189 -28.49 16.42 4.54
N ALA A 190 -29.00 15.20 4.53
CA ALA A 190 -30.32 14.89 4.04
C ALA A 190 -31.33 15.77 4.82
N MET A 191 -31.97 16.70 4.13
CA MET A 191 -33.07 17.52 4.69
C MET A 191 -34.29 16.65 5.02
#